data_2afc487aee56b572532de8a521486db3
#
_entry.id   2afc487aee56b572532de8a521486db3
#
_cell.length_a   1.000
_cell.length_b   1.000
_cell.length_c   1.000
_cell.angle_alpha   90.00
_cell.angle_beta   90.00
_cell.angle_gamma   90.00
#
_symmetry.space_group_name_H-M   'P 1'
#
loop_
_entity.id
_entity.type
_entity.pdbx_description
1 polymer ?
#
loop_
_entity_poly.entity_id
_entity_poly.type
_entity_poly.pdbx_seq_one_letter_code
_entity_poly.pdbx_strand_id
1 'polypeptide(L)'
;ESLAKTDESINTMTGQVQYTIIQALESDLQKRIGNLYLTTDHESGQRGYAVRFNSLQLDNRLSDIREHYIFDGRWFVERLPDQKQFNKRELVAADEQLDPMELMREAPFWVSLGRNTDRVFESYNIDLLDRTDGLANNPDFPELSFLIETVEDSQQIKLSPKPGSGFEDDWEWVRIWFNSATNLPMLYVKADWSGDLQIVQLFDVKTNTELDPRLFDTTTPPPESGWKSQISPWRGDADTTVNSQTIQYEVIEQTP
;
A
#
# COMPACT_ATOMS: atom_id res chain seq x y z
N GLU A 1 -5.96 20.60 6.37
CA GLU A 1 -6.38 21.47 5.23
C GLU A 1 -5.39 21.44 4.06
N SER A 2 -4.05 21.50 4.28
CA SER A 2 -3.06 21.53 3.19
C SER A 2 -3.01 20.19 2.44
N LEU A 3 -3.01 19.06 3.14
CA LEU A 3 -3.01 17.71 2.55
C LEU A 3 -4.28 17.47 1.70
N ALA A 4 -5.47 17.89 2.19
CA ALA A 4 -6.71 17.74 1.45
C ALA A 4 -6.69 18.55 0.14
N LYS A 5 -6.21 19.81 0.18
CA LYS A 5 -6.07 20.62 -1.02
C LYS A 5 -5.11 20.05 -2.04
N THR A 6 -3.98 19.50 -1.56
CA THR A 6 -3.02 18.83 -2.44
C THR A 6 -3.66 17.63 -3.12
N ASP A 7 -4.37 16.80 -2.35
CA ASP A 7 -5.06 15.61 -2.86
C ASP A 7 -6.12 15.95 -3.91
N GLU A 8 -6.91 17.01 -3.70
CA GLU A 8 -7.91 17.51 -4.66
C GLU A 8 -7.29 18.00 -5.98
N SER A 9 -6.04 18.40 -5.97
CA SER A 9 -5.33 18.90 -7.17
C SER A 9 -4.68 17.80 -8.01
N ILE A 10 -4.67 16.55 -7.52
CA ILE A 10 -3.98 15.42 -8.17
C ILE A 10 -4.98 14.58 -8.96
N ASN A 11 -4.87 14.63 -10.30
CA ASN A 11 -5.59 13.73 -11.21
C ASN A 11 -4.83 12.42 -11.40
N THR A 12 -3.51 12.52 -11.53
CA THR A 12 -2.63 11.36 -11.68
C THR A 12 -1.35 11.55 -10.88
N MET A 13 -0.78 10.44 -10.43
CA MET A 13 0.52 10.41 -9.78
C MET A 13 1.31 9.19 -10.27
N THR A 14 2.60 9.35 -10.46
CA THR A 14 3.54 8.25 -10.73
C THR A 14 4.81 8.46 -9.94
N GLY A 15 5.48 7.38 -9.59
CA GLY A 15 6.76 7.40 -8.89
C GLY A 15 7.38 6.02 -8.83
N GLN A 16 8.65 5.97 -8.49
CA GLN A 16 9.28 4.71 -8.13
C GLN A 16 8.84 4.34 -6.71
N VAL A 17 8.64 3.05 -6.48
CA VAL A 17 8.25 2.51 -5.17
C VAL A 17 9.24 1.45 -4.73
N GLN A 18 9.66 1.55 -3.48
CA GLN A 18 10.35 0.50 -2.76
C GLN A 18 9.46 0.03 -1.61
N TYR A 19 9.10 -1.24 -1.62
CA TYR A 19 8.33 -1.88 -0.58
C TYR A 19 9.21 -2.86 0.18
N THR A 20 9.40 -2.61 1.46
CA THR A 20 10.24 -3.42 2.35
C THR A 20 9.39 -4.05 3.43
N ILE A 21 9.52 -5.34 3.63
CA ILE A 21 8.95 -6.09 4.75
C ILE A 21 10.11 -6.51 5.65
N ILE A 22 9.98 -6.25 6.95
CA ILE A 22 10.89 -6.73 7.98
C ILE A 22 10.07 -7.61 8.92
N GLN A 23 10.42 -8.88 8.99
CA GLN A 23 9.77 -9.85 9.87
C GLN A 23 10.54 -9.92 11.18
N ALA A 24 9.90 -9.54 12.30
CA ALA A 24 10.56 -9.42 13.59
C ALA A 24 11.14 -10.75 14.11
N LEU A 25 10.42 -11.84 13.91
CA LEU A 25 10.84 -13.17 14.42
C LEU A 25 11.97 -13.79 13.60
N GLU A 26 11.97 -13.58 12.29
CA GLU A 26 12.91 -14.23 11.37
C GLU A 26 14.10 -13.33 11.03
N SER A 27 14.02 -12.04 11.38
CA SER A 27 14.97 -11.00 10.96
C SER A 27 15.19 -10.98 9.45
N ASP A 28 14.19 -11.44 8.70
CA ASP A 28 14.22 -11.51 7.25
C ASP A 28 13.80 -10.18 6.65
N LEU A 29 14.54 -9.73 5.64
CA LEU A 29 14.30 -8.47 4.95
C LEU A 29 14.01 -8.77 3.48
N GLN A 30 12.77 -8.48 3.10
CA GLN A 30 12.33 -8.59 1.72
C GLN A 30 12.08 -7.19 1.16
N LYS A 31 12.68 -6.89 0.01
CA LYS A 31 12.51 -5.60 -0.64
C LYS A 31 12.07 -5.78 -2.10
N ARG A 32 10.93 -5.19 -2.44
CA ARG A 32 10.42 -5.11 -3.80
C ARG A 32 10.60 -3.71 -4.35
N ILE A 33 11.05 -3.61 -5.59
CA ILE A 33 11.29 -2.34 -6.26
C ILE A 33 10.45 -2.32 -7.54
N GLY A 34 9.84 -1.17 -7.83
CA GLY A 34 8.97 -1.04 -8.99
C GLY A 34 8.46 0.38 -9.20
N ASN A 35 7.28 0.49 -9.80
CA ASN A 35 6.63 1.76 -10.06
C ASN A 35 5.20 1.77 -9.55
N LEU A 36 4.80 2.92 -8.99
CA LEU A 36 3.45 3.23 -8.57
C LEU A 36 2.80 4.17 -9.59
N TYR A 37 1.55 3.92 -9.88
CA TYR A 37 0.67 4.76 -10.70
C TYR A 37 -0.66 4.93 -9.98
N LEU A 38 -1.15 6.16 -9.94
CA LEU A 38 -2.43 6.51 -9.33
C LEU A 38 -3.22 7.37 -10.32
N THR A 39 -4.51 7.13 -10.38
CA THR A 39 -5.47 7.98 -11.11
C THR A 39 -6.65 8.32 -10.21
N THR A 40 -7.18 9.53 -10.38
CA THR A 40 -8.37 10.01 -9.68
C THR A 40 -9.31 10.60 -10.70
N ASP A 41 -10.54 10.10 -10.74
CA ASP A 41 -11.64 10.75 -11.43
C ASP A 41 -12.39 11.62 -10.41
N HIS A 42 -12.25 12.93 -10.53
CA HIS A 42 -12.87 13.88 -9.60
C HIS A 42 -14.39 14.01 -9.81
N GLU A 43 -14.92 13.62 -10.96
CA GLU A 43 -16.36 13.68 -11.24
C GLU A 43 -17.08 12.54 -10.52
N SER A 44 -16.61 11.32 -10.66
CA SER A 44 -17.16 10.14 -9.99
C SER A 44 -16.60 9.93 -8.57
N GLY A 45 -15.47 10.55 -8.25
CA GLY A 45 -14.73 10.30 -7.02
C GLY A 45 -13.94 8.99 -7.02
N GLN A 46 -13.97 8.26 -8.13
CA GLN A 46 -13.31 6.97 -8.26
C GLN A 46 -11.80 7.13 -8.33
N ARG A 47 -11.09 6.25 -7.64
CA ARG A 47 -9.64 6.16 -7.67
C ARG A 47 -9.20 4.81 -8.15
N GLY A 48 -8.14 4.82 -8.96
CA GLY A 48 -7.43 3.61 -9.33
C GLY A 48 -5.97 3.72 -8.94
N TYR A 49 -5.36 2.61 -8.65
CA TYR A 49 -3.91 2.53 -8.54
C TYR A 49 -3.39 1.27 -9.22
N ALA A 50 -2.14 1.33 -9.62
CA ALA A 50 -1.39 0.17 -10.08
C ALA A 50 0.03 0.22 -9.52
N VAL A 51 0.49 -0.89 -8.99
CA VAL A 51 1.88 -1.08 -8.60
C VAL A 51 2.46 -2.23 -9.41
N ARG A 52 3.62 -2.02 -10.01
CA ARG A 52 4.31 -3.02 -10.80
C ARG A 52 5.72 -3.19 -10.25
N PHE A 53 5.95 -4.28 -9.55
CA PHE A 53 7.27 -4.66 -9.11
C PHE A 53 8.00 -5.41 -10.21
N ASN A 54 9.25 -5.07 -10.39
CA ASN A 54 10.16 -5.68 -11.37
C ASN A 54 11.41 -6.30 -10.74
N SER A 55 11.66 -6.04 -9.45
CA SER A 55 12.81 -6.58 -8.75
C SER A 55 12.44 -6.96 -7.31
N LEU A 56 12.98 -8.09 -6.87
CA LEU A 56 12.89 -8.59 -5.50
C LEU A 56 14.30 -8.80 -4.97
N GLN A 57 14.60 -8.17 -3.86
CA GLN A 57 15.81 -8.41 -3.07
C GLN A 57 15.42 -9.21 -1.82
N LEU A 58 15.99 -10.41 -1.70
CA LEU A 58 15.96 -11.25 -0.50
C LEU A 58 17.38 -11.29 0.04
N ASP A 59 17.58 -10.84 1.25
CA ASP A 59 18.92 -10.63 1.83
C ASP A 59 19.80 -9.79 0.88
N ASN A 60 20.83 -10.41 0.32
CA ASN A 60 21.74 -9.79 -0.63
C ASN A 60 21.55 -10.28 -2.08
N ARG A 61 20.47 -11.02 -2.37
CA ARG A 61 20.18 -11.53 -3.71
C ARG A 61 19.12 -10.70 -4.38
N LEU A 62 19.44 -10.13 -5.55
CA LEU A 62 18.50 -9.42 -6.41
C LEU A 62 18.02 -10.38 -7.49
N SER A 63 16.71 -10.44 -7.68
CA SER A 63 16.04 -11.24 -8.70
C SER A 63 15.06 -10.40 -9.48
N ASP A 64 14.93 -10.63 -10.77
CA ASP A 64 13.88 -10.05 -11.58
C ASP A 64 12.55 -10.77 -11.29
N ILE A 65 11.51 -9.99 -11.06
CA ILE A 65 10.14 -10.48 -10.84
C ILE A 65 9.16 -9.71 -11.70
N ARG A 66 7.95 -10.24 -11.81
CA ARG A 66 6.80 -9.52 -12.39
C ARG A 66 5.59 -9.72 -11.49
N GLU A 67 5.35 -8.75 -10.62
CA GLU A 67 4.21 -8.73 -9.71
C GLU A 67 3.44 -7.44 -9.93
N HIS A 68 2.16 -7.54 -10.28
CA HIS A 68 1.30 -6.39 -10.53
C HIS A 68 0.11 -6.42 -9.58
N TYR A 69 -0.08 -5.32 -8.89
CA TYR A 69 -1.22 -5.07 -8.01
C TYR A 69 -2.02 -3.91 -8.61
N ILE A 70 -3.28 -4.14 -8.93
CA ILE A 70 -4.11 -3.18 -9.65
C ILE A 70 -5.43 -3.02 -8.91
N PHE A 71 -5.86 -1.79 -8.72
CA PHE A 71 -7.18 -1.45 -8.23
C PHE A 71 -7.82 -0.44 -9.18
N ASP A 72 -9.01 -0.73 -9.67
CA ASP A 72 -9.73 0.11 -10.63
C ASP A 72 -10.86 0.95 -10.00
N GLY A 73 -10.91 0.99 -8.66
CA GLY A 73 -11.97 1.65 -7.89
C GLY A 73 -13.01 0.68 -7.34
N ARG A 74 -13.02 -0.57 -7.78
CA ARG A 74 -13.93 -1.63 -7.35
C ARG A 74 -13.23 -2.97 -7.19
N TRP A 75 -12.45 -3.38 -8.18
CA TRP A 75 -11.75 -4.64 -8.21
C TRP A 75 -10.29 -4.49 -7.85
N PHE A 76 -9.82 -5.31 -6.93
CA PHE A 76 -8.41 -5.50 -6.66
C PHE A 76 -7.91 -6.74 -7.38
N VAL A 77 -6.83 -6.57 -8.13
CA VAL A 77 -6.20 -7.63 -8.92
C VAL A 77 -4.76 -7.79 -8.51
N GLU A 78 -4.39 -9.00 -8.16
CA GLU A 78 -3.03 -9.46 -8.09
C GLU A 78 -2.74 -10.30 -9.34
N ARG A 79 -1.76 -9.88 -10.11
CA ARG A 79 -1.35 -10.53 -11.34
C ARG A 79 0.13 -10.90 -11.27
N LEU A 80 0.41 -12.20 -11.26
CA LEU A 80 1.75 -12.78 -11.15
C LEU A 80 2.11 -13.49 -12.46
N PRO A 81 2.67 -12.77 -13.47
CA PRO A 81 2.92 -13.30 -14.80
C PRO A 81 3.88 -14.50 -14.83
N ASP A 82 4.88 -14.50 -13.95
CA ASP A 82 5.88 -15.58 -13.90
C ASP A 82 5.28 -16.89 -13.41
N GLN A 83 4.26 -16.83 -12.57
CA GLN A 83 3.52 -17.97 -12.05
C GLN A 83 2.25 -18.27 -12.85
N LYS A 84 1.87 -17.38 -13.78
CA LYS A 84 0.58 -17.38 -14.48
C LYS A 84 -0.61 -17.43 -13.52
N GLN A 85 -0.54 -16.67 -12.43
CA GLN A 85 -1.62 -16.53 -11.44
C GLN A 85 -2.30 -15.17 -11.60
N PHE A 86 -3.63 -15.18 -11.47
CA PHE A 86 -4.47 -14.00 -11.55
C PHE A 86 -5.57 -14.11 -10.48
N ASN A 87 -5.44 -13.31 -9.43
CA ASN A 87 -6.41 -13.25 -8.34
C ASN A 87 -7.15 -11.92 -8.44
N LYS A 88 -8.47 -11.97 -8.54
CA LYS A 88 -9.34 -10.79 -8.66
C LYS A 88 -10.39 -10.83 -7.58
N ARG A 89 -10.39 -9.81 -6.72
CA ARG A 89 -11.38 -9.66 -5.64
C ARG A 89 -12.16 -8.36 -5.84
N GLU A 90 -13.46 -8.43 -5.67
CA GLU A 90 -14.31 -7.26 -5.60
C GLU A 90 -14.32 -6.75 -4.16
N LEU A 91 -13.84 -5.52 -3.95
CA LEU A 91 -13.69 -4.96 -2.61
C LEU A 91 -14.91 -4.15 -2.15
N VAL A 92 -15.78 -3.79 -3.08
CA VAL A 92 -16.94 -2.94 -2.81
C VAL A 92 -18.05 -3.25 -3.83
N ALA A 93 -19.32 -3.07 -3.45
CA ALA A 93 -20.45 -3.22 -4.36
C ALA A 93 -20.40 -2.22 -5.53
N ALA A 94 -21.15 -2.50 -6.60
CA ALA A 94 -21.05 -1.76 -7.86
C ALA A 94 -21.42 -0.27 -7.75
N ASP A 95 -22.23 0.09 -6.77
CA ASP A 95 -22.78 1.43 -6.51
C ASP A 95 -22.17 2.09 -5.26
N GLU A 96 -21.18 1.44 -4.65
CA GLU A 96 -20.49 1.94 -3.47
C GLU A 96 -19.06 2.36 -3.80
N GLN A 97 -18.53 3.29 -2.99
CA GLN A 97 -17.14 3.71 -3.04
C GLN A 97 -16.39 3.06 -1.88
N LEU A 98 -15.24 2.46 -2.19
CA LEU A 98 -14.39 1.89 -1.16
C LEU A 98 -13.84 2.99 -0.25
N ASP A 99 -13.91 2.73 1.04
CA ASP A 99 -13.21 3.53 2.03
C ASP A 99 -11.69 3.40 1.81
N PRO A 100 -10.95 4.52 1.68
CA PRO A 100 -9.50 4.47 1.58
C PRO A 100 -8.82 3.72 2.72
N MET A 101 -9.44 3.67 3.91
CA MET A 101 -8.89 2.95 5.06
C MET A 101 -9.06 1.42 4.90
N GLU A 102 -10.17 0.97 4.32
CA GLU A 102 -10.35 -0.45 3.96
C GLU A 102 -9.32 -0.88 2.91
N LEU A 103 -8.99 0.02 1.99
CA LEU A 103 -7.95 -0.27 1.00
C LEU A 103 -6.57 -0.49 1.64
N MET A 104 -6.25 0.20 2.74
CA MET A 104 -5.02 -0.03 3.50
C MET A 104 -4.94 -1.43 4.14
N ARG A 105 -6.10 -2.05 4.41
CA ARG A 105 -6.18 -3.43 4.90
C ARG A 105 -5.83 -4.44 3.82
N GLU A 106 -6.28 -4.17 2.61
CA GLU A 106 -6.20 -5.08 1.47
C GLU A 106 -4.89 -4.95 0.66
N ALA A 107 -4.35 -3.75 0.60
CA ALA A 107 -3.15 -3.46 -0.18
C ALA A 107 -2.01 -2.97 0.73
N PRO A 108 -0.80 -3.42 0.48
CA PRO A 108 0.36 -2.94 1.22
C PRO A 108 0.70 -1.46 0.94
N PHE A 109 -0.10 -0.79 0.09
CA PHE A 109 0.19 0.55 -0.41
C PHE A 109 -0.88 1.52 0.04
N TRP A 110 -0.45 2.55 0.72
CA TRP A 110 -1.28 3.66 1.09
C TRP A 110 -1.49 4.61 -0.11
N VAL A 111 -2.74 5.03 -0.33
CA VAL A 111 -3.07 5.78 -1.54
C VAL A 111 -3.56 7.21 -1.27
N SER A 112 -4.07 7.58 -0.09
CA SER A 112 -4.38 8.97 0.25
C SER A 112 -5.16 9.15 1.55
N LEU A 113 -4.80 10.15 2.37
CA LEU A 113 -5.59 10.61 3.51
C LEU A 113 -6.51 11.79 3.20
N GLY A 114 -6.46 12.33 1.98
CA GLY A 114 -7.05 13.62 1.68
C GLY A 114 -8.58 13.66 1.62
N ARG A 115 -9.22 12.55 1.28
CA ARG A 115 -10.68 12.40 1.26
C ARG A 115 -11.11 11.59 2.48
N ASN A 116 -12.22 11.93 3.10
CA ASN A 116 -12.74 11.32 4.34
C ASN A 116 -11.89 11.62 5.59
N THR A 117 -11.35 12.82 5.70
CA THR A 117 -10.63 13.26 6.90
C THR A 117 -11.46 13.04 8.17
N ASP A 118 -12.78 13.25 8.13
CA ASP A 118 -13.67 13.04 9.29
C ASP A 118 -13.62 11.56 9.74
N ARG A 119 -13.68 10.62 8.82
CA ARG A 119 -13.63 9.19 9.12
C ARG A 119 -12.26 8.76 9.65
N VAL A 120 -11.18 9.36 9.14
CA VAL A 120 -9.83 9.14 9.69
C VAL A 120 -9.78 9.64 11.13
N PHE A 121 -10.35 10.81 11.45
CA PHE A 121 -10.43 11.32 12.82
C PHE A 121 -11.36 10.50 13.70
N GLU A 122 -12.39 9.88 13.17
CA GLU A 122 -13.27 8.96 13.92
C GLU A 122 -12.53 7.68 14.31
N SER A 123 -11.74 7.11 13.39
CA SER A 123 -11.10 5.79 13.53
C SER A 123 -9.74 5.83 14.20
N TYR A 124 -9.02 6.96 14.12
CA TYR A 124 -7.62 7.06 14.58
C TYR A 124 -7.38 8.21 15.54
N ASN A 125 -6.46 8.01 16.47
CA ASN A 125 -5.73 9.09 17.12
C ASN A 125 -4.61 9.51 16.17
N ILE A 126 -4.47 10.83 15.97
CA ILE A 126 -3.51 11.41 15.04
C ILE A 126 -2.57 12.32 15.80
N ASP A 127 -1.29 12.00 15.75
CA ASP A 127 -0.23 12.78 16.37
C ASP A 127 0.67 13.39 15.29
N LEU A 128 0.95 14.69 15.40
CA LEU A 128 2.00 15.34 14.62
C LEU A 128 3.29 15.19 15.40
N LEU A 129 4.29 14.57 14.79
CA LEU A 129 5.56 14.25 15.45
C LEU A 129 6.74 14.94 14.76
N ASP A 130 7.88 14.98 15.46
CA ASP A 130 9.14 15.33 14.80
C ASP A 130 9.47 14.29 13.71
N ARG A 131 10.04 14.76 12.60
CA ARG A 131 10.34 13.91 11.43
C ARG A 131 11.21 12.70 11.76
N THR A 132 12.04 12.76 12.78
CA THR A 132 12.94 11.68 13.19
C THR A 132 12.41 10.85 14.35
N ASP A 133 11.27 11.24 14.93
CA ASP A 133 10.64 10.49 16.01
C ASP A 133 10.34 9.05 15.57
N GLY A 134 10.73 8.08 16.39
CA GLY A 134 10.55 6.66 16.12
C GLY A 134 11.47 6.06 15.04
N LEU A 135 12.36 6.86 14.44
CA LEU A 135 13.41 6.38 13.55
C LEU A 135 14.78 6.39 14.27
N ALA A 136 15.07 7.46 14.99
CA ALA A 136 16.34 7.61 15.70
C ALA A 136 16.27 6.92 17.08
N ASN A 137 17.23 6.04 17.36
CA ASN A 137 17.38 5.41 18.67
C ASN A 137 16.09 4.74 19.20
N ASN A 138 15.30 4.19 18.32
CA ASN A 138 14.11 3.45 18.69
C ASN A 138 14.51 2.07 19.22
N PRO A 139 14.28 1.74 20.51
CA PRO A 139 14.69 0.45 21.07
C PRO A 139 13.84 -0.72 20.54
N ASP A 140 12.59 -0.45 20.15
CA ASP A 140 11.66 -1.47 19.68
C ASP A 140 11.89 -1.78 18.19
N PHE A 141 12.32 -0.78 17.42
CA PHE A 141 12.54 -0.88 15.97
C PHE A 141 13.86 -0.21 15.54
N PRO A 142 15.03 -0.71 16.01
CA PRO A 142 16.34 -0.09 15.71
C PRO A 142 16.69 -0.12 14.23
N GLU A 143 16.12 -1.04 13.49
CA GLU A 143 16.25 -1.19 12.03
C GLU A 143 15.69 0.00 11.25
N LEU A 144 14.78 0.81 11.82
CA LEU A 144 14.24 1.98 11.14
C LEU A 144 15.23 3.14 10.99
N SER A 145 16.38 3.08 11.66
CA SER A 145 17.39 4.15 11.64
C SER A 145 17.95 4.47 10.24
N PHE A 146 17.92 3.51 9.29
CA PHE A 146 18.36 3.76 7.91
C PHE A 146 17.45 4.75 7.15
N LEU A 147 16.24 5.01 7.65
CA LEU A 147 15.28 5.92 7.03
C LEU A 147 15.51 7.40 7.40
N ILE A 148 16.38 7.71 8.35
CA ILE A 148 16.58 9.07 8.86
C ILE A 148 16.94 10.06 7.74
N GLU A 149 17.81 9.66 6.82
CA GLU A 149 18.22 10.52 5.70
C GLU A 149 17.07 10.72 4.69
N THR A 150 16.18 9.73 4.57
CA THR A 150 15.04 9.81 3.64
C THR A 150 14.04 10.89 4.04
N VAL A 151 13.96 11.25 5.34
CA VAL A 151 12.91 12.13 5.87
C VAL A 151 13.38 13.57 6.11
N GLU A 152 14.51 14.00 5.52
CA GLU A 152 15.16 15.28 5.82
C GLU A 152 14.23 16.50 5.65
N ASP A 153 13.45 16.55 4.58
CA ASP A 153 12.54 17.64 4.26
C ASP A 153 11.06 17.22 4.41
N SER A 154 10.70 16.61 5.54
CA SER A 154 9.37 16.06 5.74
C SER A 154 8.68 16.49 7.02
N GLN A 155 7.36 16.27 7.05
CA GLN A 155 6.51 16.31 8.23
C GLN A 155 5.94 14.92 8.48
N GLN A 156 5.90 14.48 9.73
CA GLN A 156 5.43 13.17 10.12
C GLN A 156 4.09 13.26 10.85
N ILE A 157 3.18 12.36 10.49
CA ILE A 157 2.01 12.03 11.31
C ILE A 157 2.06 10.56 11.74
N LYS A 158 1.57 10.29 12.95
CA LYS A 158 1.33 8.94 13.45
C LYS A 158 -0.16 8.73 13.61
N LEU A 159 -0.64 7.59 13.11
CA LEU A 159 -2.02 7.12 13.27
C LEU A 159 -2.00 5.90 14.19
N SER A 160 -2.81 5.92 15.25
CA SER A 160 -3.03 4.77 16.12
C SER A 160 -4.52 4.45 16.16
N PRO A 161 -4.96 3.22 15.85
CA PRO A 161 -6.38 2.87 15.85
C PRO A 161 -7.03 3.17 17.19
N LYS A 162 -8.25 3.69 17.17
CA LYS A 162 -9.06 3.86 18.37
C LYS A 162 -9.76 2.56 18.74
N PRO A 163 -9.95 2.27 20.03
CA PRO A 163 -10.77 1.15 20.45
C PRO A 163 -12.18 1.23 19.85
N GLY A 164 -12.64 0.13 19.25
CA GLY A 164 -13.95 0.04 18.60
C GLY A 164 -14.01 0.65 17.20
N SER A 165 -12.88 1.03 16.60
CA SER A 165 -12.82 1.52 15.22
C SER A 165 -12.94 0.41 14.17
N GLY A 166 -12.71 -0.85 14.56
CA GLY A 166 -12.63 -2.01 13.67
C GLY A 166 -11.27 -2.19 12.99
N PHE A 167 -10.29 -1.32 13.33
CA PHE A 167 -8.92 -1.39 12.79
C PHE A 167 -7.89 -1.75 13.88
N GLU A 168 -8.29 -1.86 15.13
CA GLU A 168 -7.42 -2.10 16.28
C GLU A 168 -6.70 -3.45 16.24
N ASP A 169 -7.24 -4.44 15.53
CA ASP A 169 -6.64 -5.76 15.39
C ASP A 169 -5.73 -5.88 14.15
N ASP A 170 -5.79 -4.91 13.24
CA ASP A 170 -5.06 -4.98 11.97
C ASP A 170 -3.61 -4.50 12.09
N TRP A 171 -3.38 -3.47 12.89
CA TRP A 171 -2.05 -2.88 13.12
C TRP A 171 -1.98 -2.09 14.41
N GLU A 172 -0.77 -1.97 14.95
CA GLU A 172 -0.50 -1.19 16.16
C GLU A 172 -0.46 0.31 15.86
N TRP A 173 0.26 0.68 14.82
CA TRP A 173 0.38 2.06 14.36
C TRP A 173 0.80 2.13 12.90
N VAL A 174 0.53 3.32 12.33
CA VAL A 174 0.99 3.73 11.01
C VAL A 174 1.66 5.09 11.14
N ARG A 175 2.81 5.27 10.51
CA ARG A 175 3.51 6.54 10.40
C ARG A 175 3.64 6.93 8.94
N ILE A 176 3.40 8.20 8.64
CA ILE A 176 3.42 8.72 7.27
C ILE A 176 4.21 10.01 7.25
N TRP A 177 5.15 10.10 6.34
CA TRP A 177 5.93 11.30 6.09
C TRP A 177 5.51 11.92 4.77
N PHE A 178 5.27 13.22 4.84
CA PHE A 178 4.93 14.04 3.69
C PHE A 178 6.06 15.03 3.42
N ASN A 179 6.45 15.17 2.17
CA ASN A 179 7.40 16.20 1.78
C ASN A 179 6.86 17.59 2.14
N SER A 180 7.63 18.40 2.86
CA SER A 180 7.18 19.67 3.40
C SER A 180 6.85 20.73 2.35
N ALA A 181 7.44 20.64 1.15
CA ALA A 181 7.20 21.57 0.07
C ALA A 181 6.00 21.21 -0.80
N THR A 182 5.77 19.91 -1.03
CA THR A 182 4.74 19.43 -1.97
C THR A 182 3.53 18.80 -1.29
N ASN A 183 3.61 18.49 0.00
CA ASN A 183 2.64 17.69 0.75
C ASN A 183 2.36 16.29 0.14
N LEU A 184 3.23 15.79 -0.72
CA LEU A 184 3.11 14.45 -1.25
C LEU A 184 3.68 13.43 -0.27
N PRO A 185 3.09 12.24 -0.15
CA PRO A 185 3.65 11.18 0.68
C PRO A 185 4.99 10.73 0.10
N MET A 186 5.95 10.48 0.96
CA MET A 186 7.29 10.01 0.57
C MET A 186 7.71 8.74 1.29
N LEU A 187 7.21 8.54 2.51
CA LEU A 187 7.51 7.37 3.33
C LEU A 187 6.27 6.99 4.13
N TYR A 188 6.04 5.71 4.23
CA TYR A 188 5.01 5.08 5.04
C TYR A 188 5.62 3.92 5.80
N VAL A 189 5.35 3.81 7.07
CA VAL A 189 5.75 2.68 7.91
C VAL A 189 4.54 2.21 8.71
N LYS A 190 4.23 0.93 8.61
CA LYS A 190 3.18 0.26 9.38
C LYS A 190 3.82 -0.81 10.25
N ALA A 191 3.45 -0.85 11.53
CA ALA A 191 3.78 -1.92 12.44
C ALA A 191 2.51 -2.68 12.82
N ASP A 192 2.58 -3.98 12.81
CA ASP A 192 1.55 -4.82 13.39
C ASP A 192 1.91 -5.24 14.83
N TRP A 193 0.98 -5.95 15.46
CA TRP A 193 1.14 -6.41 16.86
C TRP A 193 2.20 -7.50 17.03
N SER A 194 2.66 -8.13 15.96
CA SER A 194 3.78 -9.09 15.99
C SER A 194 5.13 -8.40 15.97
N GLY A 195 5.16 -7.10 15.69
CA GLY A 195 6.37 -6.31 15.47
C GLY A 195 6.87 -6.35 14.03
N ASP A 196 6.13 -6.95 13.10
CA ASP A 196 6.46 -6.92 11.69
C ASP A 196 6.28 -5.51 11.14
N LEU A 197 7.20 -5.10 10.27
CA LEU A 197 7.19 -3.78 9.65
C LEU A 197 6.94 -3.87 8.15
N GLN A 198 6.08 -3.00 7.66
CA GLN A 198 5.89 -2.75 6.24
C GLN A 198 6.29 -1.30 5.94
N ILE A 199 7.25 -1.12 5.05
CA ILE A 199 7.84 0.17 4.73
C ILE A 199 7.64 0.44 3.24
N VAL A 200 7.03 1.56 2.91
CA VAL A 200 6.87 2.02 1.52
C VAL A 200 7.60 3.34 1.36
N GLN A 201 8.57 3.39 0.47
CA GLN A 201 9.28 4.61 0.10
C GLN A 201 8.92 4.98 -1.34
N LEU A 202 8.60 6.25 -1.57
CA LEU A 202 8.31 6.79 -2.89
C LEU A 202 9.42 7.74 -3.32
N PHE A 203 9.88 7.57 -4.57
CA PHE A 203 10.93 8.37 -5.18
C PHE A 203 10.45 8.93 -6.51
N ASP A 204 11.02 10.03 -6.94
CA ASP A 204 10.76 10.65 -8.26
C ASP A 204 9.26 10.86 -8.56
N VAL A 205 8.51 11.26 -7.53
CA VAL A 205 7.06 11.42 -7.63
C VAL A 205 6.73 12.58 -8.59
N LYS A 206 5.87 12.31 -9.57
CA LYS A 206 5.33 13.27 -10.53
C LYS A 206 3.81 13.22 -10.48
N THR A 207 3.19 14.38 -10.53
CA THR A 207 1.73 14.53 -10.53
C THR A 207 1.25 15.09 -11.86
N ASN A 208 -0.01 14.78 -12.18
CA ASN A 208 -0.72 15.31 -13.34
C ASN A 208 -0.02 15.03 -14.68
N THR A 209 0.62 13.87 -14.78
CA THR A 209 1.21 13.36 -16.02
C THR A 209 0.24 12.41 -16.71
N GLU A 210 0.31 12.34 -18.04
CA GLU A 210 -0.48 11.38 -18.80
C GLU A 210 -0.07 9.95 -18.44
N LEU A 211 -1.05 9.08 -18.16
CA LEU A 211 -0.86 7.68 -17.86
C LEU A 211 -1.53 6.80 -18.92
N ASP A 212 -0.90 5.69 -19.27
CA ASP A 212 -1.51 4.68 -20.13
C ASP A 212 -2.67 3.99 -19.40
N PRO A 213 -3.93 4.07 -19.90
CA PRO A 213 -5.07 3.41 -19.24
C PRO A 213 -4.90 1.90 -19.04
N ARG A 214 -4.07 1.24 -19.85
CA ARG A 214 -3.76 -0.20 -19.69
C ARG A 214 -3.00 -0.54 -18.41
N LEU A 215 -2.50 0.47 -17.70
CA LEU A 215 -1.91 0.27 -16.37
C LEU A 215 -2.94 -0.25 -15.36
N PHE A 216 -4.20 0.14 -15.54
CA PHE A 216 -5.32 -0.17 -14.65
C PHE A 216 -6.24 -1.29 -15.19
N ASP A 217 -5.75 -2.07 -16.15
CA ASP A 217 -6.53 -3.16 -16.76
C ASP A 217 -6.70 -4.33 -15.80
N THR A 218 -7.94 -4.54 -15.35
CA THR A 218 -8.37 -5.64 -14.47
C THR A 218 -9.03 -6.79 -15.22
N THR A 219 -8.91 -6.83 -16.57
CA THR A 219 -9.51 -7.87 -17.40
C THR A 219 -8.93 -9.24 -17.08
N THR A 220 -9.83 -10.20 -16.85
CA THR A 220 -9.45 -11.59 -16.59
C THR A 220 -8.82 -12.20 -17.83
N PRO A 221 -7.65 -12.85 -17.72
CA PRO A 221 -7.06 -13.58 -18.85
C PRO A 221 -8.01 -14.67 -19.38
N PRO A 222 -8.06 -14.88 -20.69
CA PRO A 222 -8.93 -15.91 -21.28
C PRO A 222 -8.51 -17.33 -20.83
N PRO A 223 -9.46 -18.27 -20.67
CA PRO A 223 -9.19 -19.62 -20.14
C PRO A 223 -8.08 -20.38 -20.89
N GLU A 224 -8.00 -20.20 -22.21
CA GLU A 224 -7.02 -20.84 -23.08
C GLU A 224 -5.59 -20.30 -22.93
N SER A 225 -5.41 -19.21 -22.21
CA SER A 225 -4.09 -18.57 -22.01
C SER A 225 -3.18 -19.32 -21.04
N GLY A 226 -3.70 -20.33 -20.35
CA GLY A 226 -2.99 -21.12 -19.35
C GLY A 226 -2.76 -20.40 -18.02
N TRP A 227 -3.49 -19.32 -17.75
CA TRP A 227 -3.51 -18.66 -16.46
C TRP A 227 -4.43 -19.38 -15.49
N LYS A 228 -4.01 -19.44 -14.22
CA LYS A 228 -4.86 -19.86 -13.10
C LYS A 228 -5.56 -18.61 -12.57
N SER A 229 -6.84 -18.47 -12.84
CA SER A 229 -7.62 -17.31 -12.44
C SER A 229 -8.56 -17.66 -11.28
N GLN A 230 -8.51 -16.89 -10.20
CA GLN A 230 -9.44 -16.91 -9.10
C GLN A 230 -10.20 -15.59 -9.07
N ILE A 231 -11.54 -15.65 -9.03
CA ILE A 231 -12.38 -14.45 -8.99
C ILE A 231 -13.30 -14.58 -7.78
N SER A 232 -13.23 -13.58 -6.91
CA SER A 232 -14.05 -13.50 -5.69
C SER A 232 -14.93 -12.25 -5.77
N PRO A 233 -16.22 -12.38 -6.12
CA PRO A 233 -17.14 -11.26 -6.13
C PRO A 233 -17.49 -10.82 -4.71
N TRP A 234 -17.94 -9.58 -4.58
CA TRP A 234 -18.41 -9.00 -3.32
C TRP A 234 -19.57 -9.81 -2.74
N ARG A 235 -19.53 -10.09 -1.45
CA ARG A 235 -20.55 -10.87 -0.74
C ARG A 235 -21.31 -10.10 0.34
N GLY A 236 -21.05 -8.80 0.46
CA GLY A 236 -21.60 -7.95 1.52
C GLY A 236 -20.80 -8.02 2.82
N ASP A 237 -21.15 -7.16 3.76
CA ASP A 237 -20.43 -6.99 5.04
C ASP A 237 -20.38 -8.25 5.94
N ALA A 238 -21.18 -9.26 5.62
CA ALA A 238 -21.20 -10.53 6.39
C ALA A 238 -19.94 -11.38 6.22
N ASP A 239 -19.06 -11.07 5.27
CA ASP A 239 -17.86 -11.87 4.96
C ASP A 239 -16.55 -11.23 5.44
N THR A 240 -16.62 -10.12 6.18
CA THR A 240 -15.45 -9.44 6.77
C THR A 240 -14.75 -10.25 7.87
N THR A 241 -15.28 -11.43 8.21
CA THR A 241 -14.64 -12.38 9.15
C THR A 241 -13.73 -13.40 8.47
N VAL A 242 -13.51 -13.29 7.15
CA VAL A 242 -12.62 -14.22 6.46
C VAL A 242 -11.19 -13.66 6.41
N ASN A 243 -10.43 -14.11 7.39
CA ASN A 243 -8.98 -14.27 7.33
C ASN A 243 -8.21 -13.14 6.63
N SER A 244 -7.70 -12.25 7.43
CA SER A 244 -6.38 -11.65 7.19
C SER A 244 -5.34 -12.79 7.08
N GLN A 245 -5.46 -13.61 6.06
CA GLN A 245 -4.34 -14.40 5.65
C GLN A 245 -3.35 -13.40 5.07
N THR A 246 -2.48 -12.91 5.95
CA THR A 246 -1.12 -12.55 5.60
C THR A 246 -0.82 -13.25 4.29
N ILE A 247 -0.42 -12.49 3.27
CA ILE A 247 0.13 -13.06 2.05
C ILE A 247 1.33 -13.87 2.53
N GLN A 248 1.12 -15.12 2.90
CA GLN A 248 2.19 -16.06 3.20
C GLN A 248 2.84 -16.36 1.85
N TYR A 249 3.93 -15.69 1.61
CA TYR A 249 4.83 -16.05 0.51
C TYR A 249 5.43 -17.39 0.85
N GLU A 250 4.94 -18.46 0.23
CA GLU A 250 5.62 -19.75 0.24
C GLU A 250 7.04 -19.52 -0.29
N VAL A 251 7.98 -19.69 0.60
CA VAL A 251 9.41 -19.81 0.23
C VAL A 251 9.49 -21.05 -0.65
N ILE A 252 9.66 -20.85 -1.94
CA ILE A 252 9.98 -21.95 -2.86
C ILE A 252 11.42 -22.32 -2.53
N GLU A 253 11.62 -23.33 -1.67
CA GLU A 253 12.88 -24.04 -1.57
C GLU A 253 13.21 -24.64 -2.94
N GLN A 254 14.07 -23.97 -3.67
CA GLN A 254 14.74 -24.60 -4.81
C GLN A 254 15.75 -25.59 -4.24
N THR A 255 15.37 -26.84 -4.21
CA THR A 255 16.31 -27.95 -3.99
C THR A 255 17.35 -27.97 -5.11
N PRO A 256 18.61 -28.21 -4.82
CA PRO A 256 19.77 -28.10 -5.72
C PRO A 256 19.72 -29.05 -6.92
#